data_a00159ce66fc07277dce438775aebf90
#
_entry.id   a00159ce66fc07277dce438775aebf90
#
_cell.length_a   1.000
_cell.length_b   1.000
_cell.length_c   1.000
_cell.angle_alpha   90.00
_cell.angle_beta   90.00
_cell.angle_gamma   90.00
#
_symmetry.space_group_name_H-M   'P 1'
#
loop_
_entity.id
_entity.type
_entity.pdbx_description
1 polymer ?
#
loop_
_entity_poly.entity_id
_entity_poly.type
_entity_poly.pdbx_seq_one_letter_code
_entity_poly.pdbx_strand_id
1 'polypeptide(L)'
;MTHQSDIDPPRGMTRRQSLGTLGAGAAAVLAAPAAFAQEGPPPPSTVTTPPRSFAPDAPPNVYFRDPDVLTVDPAFDALAQGNAPIRRLWTGGLWLEGPAWNAVGQYLLFSDIPNNRQMRWLQDDGHVSVMRLPSNNSNGNSFDSKGRQLTCEHLTRRVVRYELDGTVSIVADRYDGKRFNSPNDVVEHRDGSVWFTDPPYGGQLYEGTPDAPGGPSNPEGRINNRIGQPPEIGEARREMPHGVYRVAPDGSIARVIEETQVEDPNGLCFSPDFSRLYVASTGKGPGDTG
;
A
#
# COMPACT_ATOMS: atom_id res chain seq x y z
N MET A 1 -19.06 -37.20 46.96
CA MET A 1 -18.60 -36.24 47.97
C MET A 1 -18.29 -34.93 47.23
N THR A 2 -19.15 -34.00 47.42
CA THR A 2 -19.23 -32.68 46.86
C THR A 2 -18.26 -31.74 47.56
N HIS A 3 -17.55 -30.92 46.78
CA HIS A 3 -17.08 -29.63 47.27
C HIS A 3 -17.27 -28.57 46.15
N GLN A 4 -18.29 -27.81 46.41
CA GLN A 4 -18.65 -26.60 45.75
C GLN A 4 -17.99 -25.46 46.55
N SER A 5 -17.21 -24.60 45.90
CA SER A 5 -16.70 -23.37 46.49
C SER A 5 -17.31 -22.20 45.75
N ASP A 6 -18.24 -21.53 46.44
CA ASP A 6 -18.84 -20.26 46.10
C ASP A 6 -17.80 -19.15 46.14
N ILE A 7 -17.74 -18.34 45.09
CA ILE A 7 -17.04 -17.05 45.11
C ILE A 7 -18.08 -15.95 44.85
N ASP A 8 -18.30 -15.15 45.90
CA ASP A 8 -19.16 -13.96 45.89
C ASP A 8 -18.60 -12.85 45.01
N PRO A 9 -19.45 -12.09 44.33
CA PRO A 9 -19.03 -10.92 43.58
C PRO A 9 -18.87 -9.69 44.49
N PRO A 10 -17.94 -8.75 44.20
CA PRO A 10 -17.77 -7.54 44.98
C PRO A 10 -18.90 -6.55 44.74
N ARG A 11 -19.38 -5.99 45.85
CA ARG A 11 -20.49 -5.02 45.98
C ARG A 11 -20.17 -3.71 45.25
N GLY A 12 -21.23 -3.17 44.65
CA GLY A 12 -21.23 -1.91 43.91
C GLY A 12 -20.94 -0.68 44.79
N MET A 13 -20.24 0.26 44.22
CA MET A 13 -20.11 1.63 44.72
C MET A 13 -21.17 2.51 44.11
N THR A 14 -21.98 3.11 45.00
CA THR A 14 -23.06 4.05 44.69
C THR A 14 -22.52 5.39 44.28
N ARG A 15 -23.16 5.94 43.21
CA ARG A 15 -23.07 7.37 42.87
C ARG A 15 -23.66 8.19 44.00
N ARG A 16 -22.86 9.00 44.72
CA ARG A 16 -23.19 10.33 45.25
C ARG A 16 -22.04 10.85 46.10
N GLN A 17 -21.80 12.14 45.92
CA GLN A 17 -20.94 13.06 46.66
C GLN A 17 -19.56 13.35 46.05
N SER A 18 -19.52 14.49 45.38
CA SER A 18 -18.73 15.65 45.85
C SER A 18 -19.05 16.88 44.98
N LEU A 19 -19.92 17.69 45.46
CA LEU A 19 -19.93 19.12 45.18
C LEU A 19 -18.99 19.79 46.19
N GLY A 20 -18.12 20.67 45.69
CA GLY A 20 -17.50 21.69 46.53
C GLY A 20 -15.98 21.78 46.37
N THR A 21 -15.49 22.66 45.53
CA THR A 21 -14.67 23.83 45.91
C THR A 21 -14.28 24.62 44.65
N LEU A 22 -14.78 25.81 44.55
CA LEU A 22 -14.33 26.86 43.66
C LEU A 22 -12.92 27.30 44.10
N GLY A 23 -11.93 27.02 43.25
CA GLY A 23 -10.59 27.58 43.33
C GLY A 23 -10.32 28.36 42.08
N ALA A 24 -10.20 29.69 42.19
CA ALA A 24 -9.76 30.57 41.12
C ALA A 24 -8.30 30.23 40.78
N GLY A 25 -8.07 29.65 39.60
CA GLY A 25 -6.77 29.39 39.04
C GLY A 25 -6.62 30.11 37.70
N ALA A 26 -5.60 30.96 37.62
CA ALA A 26 -5.27 31.77 36.47
C ALA A 26 -5.21 30.94 35.17
N ALA A 27 -5.90 31.39 34.15
CA ALA A 27 -5.79 30.88 32.81
C ALA A 27 -4.39 31.23 32.23
N ALA A 28 -3.48 30.27 32.28
CA ALA A 28 -2.28 30.34 31.47
C ALA A 28 -2.68 30.03 30.00
N VAL A 29 -2.72 31.05 29.19
CA VAL A 29 -2.81 30.92 27.74
C VAL A 29 -1.50 30.28 27.27
N LEU A 30 -1.53 28.97 27.11
CA LEU A 30 -0.46 28.27 26.37
C LEU A 30 -0.61 28.69 24.91
N ALA A 31 0.28 29.59 24.47
CA ALA A 31 0.46 29.88 23.06
C ALA A 31 0.83 28.56 22.38
N ALA A 32 -0.04 28.07 21.50
CA ALA A 32 0.29 27.00 20.59
C ALA A 32 1.54 27.40 19.78
N PRO A 33 2.53 26.51 19.60
CA PRO A 33 3.65 26.81 18.74
C PRO A 33 3.12 27.18 17.35
N ALA A 34 3.59 28.29 16.81
CA ALA A 34 3.27 28.72 15.46
C ALA A 34 3.65 27.56 14.53
N ALA A 35 2.63 26.99 13.86
CA ALA A 35 2.87 26.04 12.81
C ALA A 35 3.76 26.74 11.78
N PHE A 36 4.93 26.18 11.53
CA PHE A 36 5.78 26.62 10.44
C PHE A 36 4.96 26.48 9.16
N ALA A 37 4.67 27.61 8.53
CA ALA A 37 4.04 27.63 7.23
C ALA A 37 5.01 26.93 6.25
N GLN A 38 4.61 25.80 5.75
CA GLN A 38 5.35 25.10 4.71
C GLN A 38 5.29 25.97 3.45
N GLU A 39 6.41 26.56 3.04
CA GLU A 39 6.52 27.34 1.81
C GLU A 39 6.50 26.37 0.62
N GLY A 40 5.31 26.11 0.12
CA GLY A 40 5.06 25.32 -1.07
C GLY A 40 3.57 25.35 -1.41
N PRO A 41 3.19 25.05 -2.65
CA PRO A 41 1.78 24.91 -2.97
C PRO A 41 1.19 23.81 -2.07
N PRO A 42 0.00 24.04 -1.48
CA PRO A 42 -0.64 23.04 -0.65
C PRO A 42 -0.86 21.77 -1.47
N PRO A 43 -0.69 20.59 -0.87
CA PRO A 43 -1.00 19.34 -1.56
C PRO A 43 -2.44 19.36 -2.10
N PRO A 44 -2.72 18.70 -3.23
CA PRO A 44 -4.03 18.72 -3.88
C PRO A 44 -5.21 18.38 -2.97
N SER A 45 -4.97 17.56 -1.94
CA SER A 45 -5.97 17.15 -0.95
C SER A 45 -6.30 18.20 0.11
N THR A 46 -5.65 19.37 0.13
CA THR A 46 -5.87 20.42 1.15
C THR A 46 -6.75 21.56 0.70
N VAL A 47 -7.61 21.33 -0.26
CA VAL A 47 -8.50 22.38 -0.80
C VAL A 47 -9.63 22.74 0.14
N THR A 48 -9.96 21.89 1.09
CA THR A 48 -10.99 22.15 2.10
C THR A 48 -10.37 22.72 3.38
N THR A 49 -10.95 23.80 3.89
CA THR A 49 -10.55 24.41 5.16
C THR A 49 -11.73 24.39 6.12
N PRO A 50 -11.63 23.73 7.28
CA PRO A 50 -10.50 22.95 7.79
C PRO A 50 -10.27 21.63 7.01
N PRO A 51 -9.07 21.06 7.06
CA PRO A 51 -8.81 19.75 6.45
C PRO A 51 -9.81 18.71 6.93
N ARG A 52 -10.33 17.91 5.99
CA ARG A 52 -11.29 16.88 6.32
C ARG A 52 -10.64 15.77 7.14
N SER A 53 -11.30 15.33 8.22
CA SER A 53 -10.86 14.21 9.02
C SER A 53 -11.31 12.88 8.41
N PHE A 54 -10.38 11.95 8.26
CA PHE A 54 -10.65 10.54 7.94
C PHE A 54 -10.47 9.65 9.18
N ALA A 55 -10.59 10.22 10.38
CA ALA A 55 -10.56 9.44 11.62
C ALA A 55 -11.70 8.41 11.65
N PRO A 56 -11.54 7.28 12.37
CA PRO A 56 -12.57 6.23 12.41
C PRO A 56 -13.94 6.72 12.89
N ASP A 57 -13.97 7.78 13.69
CA ASP A 57 -15.15 8.45 14.25
C ASP A 57 -15.60 9.66 13.42
N ALA A 58 -14.92 9.97 12.31
CA ALA A 58 -15.34 11.07 11.46
C ALA A 58 -16.70 10.78 10.83
N PRO A 59 -17.58 11.78 10.69
CA PRO A 59 -18.87 11.58 10.05
C PRO A 59 -18.67 11.12 8.59
N PRO A 60 -19.55 10.24 8.08
CA PRO A 60 -19.49 9.80 6.70
C PRO A 60 -19.71 11.00 5.76
N ASN A 61 -19.04 10.97 4.61
CA ASN A 61 -19.28 11.95 3.57
C ASN A 61 -20.67 11.74 2.96
N VAL A 62 -21.50 12.79 3.03
CA VAL A 62 -22.88 12.79 2.52
C VAL A 62 -23.05 13.58 1.22
N TYR A 63 -21.95 14.11 0.66
CA TYR A 63 -22.00 14.91 -0.54
C TYR A 63 -22.07 14.03 -1.79
N PHE A 64 -22.74 14.51 -2.84
CA PHE A 64 -22.81 13.82 -4.12
C PHE A 64 -21.43 13.66 -4.76
N ARG A 65 -20.61 14.71 -4.70
CA ARG A 65 -19.22 14.65 -5.10
C ARG A 65 -18.36 14.87 -3.87
N ASP A 66 -17.35 14.03 -3.72
CA ASP A 66 -16.40 14.22 -2.65
C ASP A 66 -15.66 15.56 -2.84
N PRO A 67 -15.63 16.44 -1.84
CA PRO A 67 -15.02 17.76 -1.97
C PRO A 67 -13.51 17.70 -2.23
N ASP A 68 -12.86 16.58 -1.94
CA ASP A 68 -11.43 16.36 -2.21
C ASP A 68 -11.16 15.84 -3.63
N VAL A 69 -12.22 15.58 -4.41
CA VAL A 69 -12.11 15.21 -5.84
C VAL A 69 -12.23 16.48 -6.67
N LEU A 70 -11.09 16.97 -7.17
CA LEU A 70 -11.01 18.22 -7.91
C LEU A 70 -10.96 17.98 -9.42
N THR A 71 -11.71 18.76 -10.17
CA THR A 71 -11.60 18.79 -11.61
C THR A 71 -10.51 19.80 -12.00
N VAL A 72 -9.36 19.30 -12.41
CA VAL A 72 -8.27 20.12 -12.97
C VAL A 72 -8.49 20.35 -14.47
N ASP A 73 -8.96 19.31 -15.18
CA ASP A 73 -9.34 19.36 -16.58
C ASP A 73 -10.82 18.99 -16.72
N PRO A 74 -11.65 19.78 -17.43
CA PRO A 74 -13.07 19.48 -17.65
C PRO A 74 -13.35 18.08 -18.24
N ALA A 75 -12.41 17.50 -18.99
CA ALA A 75 -12.53 16.13 -19.50
C ALA A 75 -12.66 15.08 -18.38
N PHE A 76 -12.14 15.37 -17.19
CA PHE A 76 -12.24 14.49 -16.04
C PHE A 76 -13.68 14.34 -15.53
N ASP A 77 -14.54 15.35 -15.71
CA ASP A 77 -15.93 15.30 -15.24
C ASP A 77 -16.74 14.16 -15.87
N ALA A 78 -16.39 13.77 -17.09
CA ALA A 78 -17.01 12.61 -17.76
C ALA A 78 -16.61 11.26 -17.13
N LEU A 79 -15.49 11.22 -16.40
CA LEU A 79 -14.95 10.03 -15.76
C LEU A 79 -15.29 9.96 -14.27
N ALA A 80 -15.55 11.13 -13.66
CA ALA A 80 -15.81 11.23 -12.23
C ALA A 80 -17.26 10.84 -11.89
N GLN A 81 -17.42 9.82 -11.05
CA GLN A 81 -18.75 9.50 -10.52
C GLN A 81 -19.14 10.51 -9.43
N GLY A 82 -20.27 11.17 -9.64
CA GLY A 82 -20.73 12.25 -8.75
C GLY A 82 -21.12 11.81 -7.34
N ASN A 83 -21.24 10.52 -7.07
CA ASN A 83 -21.66 9.95 -5.78
C ASN A 83 -20.64 8.98 -5.16
N ALA A 84 -19.38 9.05 -5.59
CA ALA A 84 -18.31 8.21 -5.06
C ALA A 84 -17.50 9.00 -4.01
N PRO A 85 -17.76 8.82 -2.70
CA PRO A 85 -16.98 9.46 -1.65
C PRO A 85 -15.63 8.78 -1.47
N ILE A 86 -14.61 9.55 -1.08
CA ILE A 86 -13.36 8.99 -0.59
C ILE A 86 -13.61 8.46 0.84
N ARG A 87 -13.34 7.19 1.07
CA ARG A 87 -13.52 6.54 2.37
C ARG A 87 -12.26 5.83 2.78
N ARG A 88 -11.87 5.95 4.04
CA ARG A 88 -10.84 5.09 4.61
C ARG A 88 -11.48 3.76 5.00
N LEU A 89 -11.04 2.69 4.35
CA LEU A 89 -11.59 1.35 4.56
C LEU A 89 -10.91 0.64 5.74
N TRP A 90 -9.65 0.95 6.01
CA TRP A 90 -8.87 0.27 7.04
C TRP A 90 -7.70 1.11 7.54
N THR A 91 -7.20 0.76 8.73
CA THR A 91 -5.98 1.28 9.37
C THR A 91 -5.20 0.12 9.97
N GLY A 92 -3.90 0.28 10.22
CA GLY A 92 -3.07 -0.76 10.84
C GLY A 92 -2.02 -1.37 9.90
N GLY A 93 -1.83 -0.78 8.71
CA GLY A 93 -0.72 -1.06 7.82
C GLY A 93 0.47 -0.14 8.11
N LEU A 94 1.65 -0.59 7.74
CA LEU A 94 2.87 0.21 7.79
C LEU A 94 3.13 0.90 6.45
N TRP A 95 3.05 0.14 5.35
CA TRP A 95 3.21 0.65 3.99
C TRP A 95 2.32 -0.17 3.06
N LEU A 96 1.19 0.40 2.68
CA LEU A 96 0.18 -0.29 1.87
C LEU A 96 0.43 -0.02 0.39
N GLU A 97 0.46 -1.11 -0.39
CA GLU A 97 0.78 -1.08 -1.81
C GLU A 97 -0.01 -2.14 -2.60
N GLY A 98 0.06 -2.03 -3.93
CA GLY A 98 -0.44 -3.02 -4.86
C GLY A 98 -1.92 -3.36 -4.71
N PRO A 99 -2.83 -2.37 -4.67
CA PRO A 99 -4.25 -2.66 -4.59
C PRO A 99 -4.76 -3.32 -5.88
N ALA A 100 -5.43 -4.47 -5.74
CA ALA A 100 -6.02 -5.21 -6.84
C ALA A 100 -7.44 -5.67 -6.52
N TRP A 101 -8.37 -5.34 -7.39
CA TRP A 101 -9.77 -5.73 -7.23
C TRP A 101 -10.04 -7.10 -7.86
N ASN A 102 -10.61 -8.01 -7.07
CA ASN A 102 -11.14 -9.27 -7.57
C ASN A 102 -12.65 -9.16 -7.79
N ALA A 103 -13.06 -9.05 -9.05
CA ALA A 103 -14.46 -8.84 -9.38
C ALA A 103 -15.34 -10.09 -9.14
N VAL A 104 -14.77 -11.28 -9.17
CA VAL A 104 -15.51 -12.54 -8.91
C VAL A 104 -15.70 -12.73 -7.40
N GLY A 105 -14.65 -12.54 -6.63
CA GLY A 105 -14.70 -12.69 -5.17
C GLY A 105 -15.17 -11.44 -4.43
N GLN A 106 -15.42 -10.31 -5.11
CA GLN A 106 -15.87 -9.04 -4.56
C GLN A 106 -15.00 -8.58 -3.39
N TYR A 107 -13.66 -8.61 -3.58
CA TYR A 107 -12.72 -8.17 -2.58
C TYR A 107 -11.58 -7.33 -3.17
N LEU A 108 -11.03 -6.45 -2.34
CA LEU A 108 -9.79 -5.74 -2.61
C LEU A 108 -8.64 -6.49 -1.93
N LEU A 109 -7.66 -6.86 -2.72
CA LEU A 109 -6.37 -7.36 -2.24
C LEU A 109 -5.39 -6.19 -2.16
N PHE A 110 -4.52 -6.17 -1.17
CA PHE A 110 -3.42 -5.22 -1.07
C PHE A 110 -2.29 -5.77 -0.21
N SER A 111 -1.09 -5.26 -0.44
CA SER A 111 0.11 -5.66 0.28
C SER A 111 0.38 -4.69 1.42
N ASP A 112 0.87 -5.21 2.55
CA ASP A 112 1.49 -4.45 3.64
C ASP A 112 2.95 -4.92 3.71
N ILE A 113 3.79 -4.24 2.93
CA ILE A 113 5.12 -4.72 2.55
C ILE A 113 6.01 -4.98 3.76
N PRO A 114 6.23 -4.01 4.70
CA PRO A 114 7.14 -4.24 5.82
C PRO A 114 6.62 -5.31 6.79
N ASN A 115 5.32 -5.46 6.92
CA ASN A 115 4.71 -6.50 7.73
C ASN A 115 4.67 -7.88 7.04
N ASN A 116 5.22 -7.98 5.84
CA ASN A 116 5.34 -9.22 5.08
C ASN A 116 4.01 -9.97 4.93
N ARG A 117 2.93 -9.24 4.66
CA ARG A 117 1.58 -9.80 4.55
C ARG A 117 0.77 -9.20 3.40
N GLN A 118 -0.14 -10.00 2.87
CA GLN A 118 -1.22 -9.54 2.00
C GLN A 118 -2.53 -9.50 2.77
N MET A 119 -3.26 -8.43 2.57
CA MET A 119 -4.53 -8.14 3.22
C MET A 119 -5.67 -8.25 2.21
N ARG A 120 -6.85 -8.61 2.69
CA ARG A 120 -8.07 -8.68 1.90
C ARG A 120 -9.18 -7.91 2.61
N TRP A 121 -9.75 -6.93 1.91
CA TRP A 121 -10.97 -6.25 2.33
C TRP A 121 -12.16 -6.81 1.54
N LEU A 122 -13.22 -7.23 2.24
CA LEU A 122 -14.44 -7.75 1.63
C LEU A 122 -15.43 -6.60 1.43
N GLN A 123 -16.06 -6.55 0.26
CA GLN A 123 -17.05 -5.52 -0.05
C GLN A 123 -18.33 -5.67 0.76
N ASP A 124 -18.75 -6.90 1.03
CA ASP A 124 -20.06 -7.21 1.64
C ASP A 124 -20.21 -6.66 3.06
N ASP A 125 -19.16 -6.77 3.88
CA ASP A 125 -19.22 -6.42 5.30
C ASP A 125 -18.11 -5.45 5.73
N GLY A 126 -17.19 -5.10 4.81
CA GLY A 126 -16.04 -4.23 5.08
C GLY A 126 -14.95 -4.90 5.94
N HIS A 127 -15.04 -6.23 6.16
CA HIS A 127 -14.05 -6.94 6.96
C HIS A 127 -12.69 -6.97 6.28
N VAL A 128 -11.63 -6.68 7.06
CA VAL A 128 -10.24 -6.81 6.60
C VAL A 128 -9.57 -7.96 7.32
N SER A 129 -8.99 -8.86 6.55
CA SER A 129 -8.30 -10.03 7.06
C SER A 129 -6.92 -10.20 6.40
N VAL A 130 -6.02 -10.90 7.08
CA VAL A 130 -4.78 -11.38 6.48
C VAL A 130 -5.12 -12.50 5.50
N MET A 131 -4.79 -12.28 4.22
CA MET A 131 -4.97 -13.30 3.19
C MET A 131 -3.77 -14.22 3.09
N ARG A 132 -2.56 -13.66 3.25
CA ARG A 132 -1.30 -14.43 3.17
C ARG A 132 -0.25 -13.85 4.11
N LEU A 133 0.43 -14.74 4.83
CA LEU A 133 1.55 -14.44 5.73
C LEU A 133 2.43 -15.71 5.85
N PRO A 134 3.71 -15.67 5.46
CA PRO A 134 4.41 -14.56 4.83
C PRO A 134 3.97 -14.35 3.38
N SER A 135 4.15 -13.12 2.87
CA SER A 135 3.90 -12.74 1.48
C SER A 135 5.18 -12.55 0.66
N ASN A 136 6.34 -12.84 1.23
CA ASN A 136 7.68 -12.51 0.68
C ASN A 136 7.83 -11.01 0.39
N ASN A 137 7.33 -10.17 1.29
CA ASN A 137 7.28 -8.72 1.16
C ASN A 137 6.73 -8.31 -0.21
N SER A 138 5.55 -8.85 -0.53
CA SER A 138 4.88 -8.57 -1.79
C SER A 138 4.55 -7.09 -1.92
N ASN A 139 4.60 -6.57 -3.16
CA ASN A 139 4.20 -5.22 -3.50
C ASN A 139 2.99 -5.25 -4.43
N GLY A 140 3.18 -5.01 -5.73
CA GLY A 140 2.13 -4.95 -6.72
C GLY A 140 1.38 -6.26 -6.92
N ASN A 141 0.09 -6.15 -7.13
CA ASN A 141 -0.79 -7.28 -7.41
C ASN A 141 -1.71 -6.96 -8.56
N SER A 142 -2.11 -7.99 -9.31
CA SER A 142 -3.22 -7.93 -10.25
C SER A 142 -3.88 -9.29 -10.39
N PHE A 143 -4.96 -9.35 -11.14
CA PHE A 143 -5.58 -10.61 -11.51
C PHE A 143 -5.50 -10.77 -13.03
N ASP A 144 -5.08 -11.94 -13.48
CA ASP A 144 -5.05 -12.26 -14.89
C ASP A 144 -6.46 -12.55 -15.46
N SER A 145 -6.55 -12.72 -16.76
CA SER A 145 -7.80 -12.98 -17.48
C SER A 145 -8.54 -14.26 -17.04
N LYS A 146 -7.85 -15.15 -16.31
CA LYS A 146 -8.41 -16.38 -15.73
C LYS A 146 -8.75 -16.23 -14.24
N GLY A 147 -8.59 -15.02 -13.67
CA GLY A 147 -8.84 -14.74 -12.27
C GLY A 147 -7.75 -15.22 -11.32
N ARG A 148 -6.58 -15.59 -11.84
CA ARG A 148 -5.42 -15.97 -11.02
C ARG A 148 -4.68 -14.72 -10.59
N GLN A 149 -4.21 -14.70 -9.35
CA GLN A 149 -3.45 -13.58 -8.81
C GLN A 149 -2.02 -13.57 -9.35
N LEU A 150 -1.58 -12.44 -9.87
CA LEU A 150 -0.19 -12.11 -10.14
C LEU A 150 0.33 -11.25 -8.99
N THR A 151 1.58 -11.46 -8.58
CA THR A 151 2.18 -10.74 -7.44
C THR A 151 3.67 -10.52 -7.69
N CYS A 152 4.12 -9.31 -7.40
CA CYS A 152 5.53 -8.96 -7.29
C CYS A 152 6.01 -9.23 -5.87
N GLU A 153 7.09 -9.99 -5.68
CA GLU A 153 7.69 -10.30 -4.40
C GLU A 153 9.07 -9.65 -4.28
N HIS A 154 9.24 -8.69 -3.37
CA HIS A 154 10.50 -7.99 -3.16
C HIS A 154 11.57 -8.91 -2.56
N LEU A 155 11.25 -9.63 -1.48
CA LEU A 155 12.21 -10.49 -0.77
C LEU A 155 12.82 -11.56 -1.67
N THR A 156 12.03 -12.16 -2.53
CA THR A 156 12.45 -13.23 -3.44
C THR A 156 12.87 -12.71 -4.82
N ARG A 157 12.66 -11.42 -5.09
CA ARG A 157 13.00 -10.72 -6.34
C ARG A 157 12.42 -11.41 -7.57
N ARG A 158 11.12 -11.67 -7.53
CA ARG A 158 10.42 -12.40 -8.59
C ARG A 158 8.98 -11.95 -8.75
N VAL A 159 8.41 -12.32 -9.90
CA VAL A 159 6.97 -12.25 -10.16
C VAL A 159 6.41 -13.66 -10.09
N VAL A 160 5.33 -13.85 -9.36
CA VAL A 160 4.67 -15.15 -9.20
C VAL A 160 3.21 -15.08 -9.63
N ARG A 161 2.65 -16.24 -9.92
CA ARG A 161 1.22 -16.44 -10.14
C ARG A 161 0.71 -17.48 -9.14
N TYR A 162 -0.35 -17.12 -8.43
CA TYR A 162 -1.08 -18.06 -7.58
C TYR A 162 -2.15 -18.75 -8.42
N GLU A 163 -1.95 -20.03 -8.67
CA GLU A 163 -2.84 -20.86 -9.48
C GLU A 163 -4.14 -21.19 -8.72
N LEU A 164 -5.19 -21.54 -9.44
CA LEU A 164 -6.51 -21.84 -8.85
C LEU A 164 -6.51 -23.13 -8.01
N ASP A 165 -5.54 -24.01 -8.22
CA ASP A 165 -5.35 -25.23 -7.42
C ASP A 165 -4.54 -24.99 -6.13
N GLY A 166 -4.15 -23.75 -5.87
CA GLY A 166 -3.37 -23.36 -4.70
C GLY A 166 -1.85 -23.47 -4.87
N THR A 167 -1.37 -23.91 -6.03
CA THR A 167 0.07 -23.92 -6.32
C THR A 167 0.56 -22.52 -6.70
N VAL A 168 1.89 -22.32 -6.69
CA VAL A 168 2.53 -21.06 -7.06
C VAL A 168 3.49 -21.30 -8.21
N SER A 169 3.23 -20.62 -9.33
CA SER A 169 4.09 -20.64 -10.51
C SER A 169 4.99 -19.40 -10.53
N ILE A 170 6.27 -19.59 -10.82
CA ILE A 170 7.19 -18.47 -11.06
C ILE A 170 6.95 -17.98 -12.48
N VAL A 171 6.57 -16.70 -12.62
CA VAL A 171 6.41 -16.03 -13.92
C VAL A 171 7.77 -15.52 -14.41
N ALA A 172 8.54 -14.89 -13.52
CA ALA A 172 9.89 -14.41 -13.81
C ALA A 172 10.69 -14.28 -12.51
N ASP A 173 11.94 -14.75 -12.50
CA ASP A 173 12.87 -14.57 -11.38
C ASP A 173 14.27 -14.12 -11.86
N ARG A 174 14.54 -14.17 -13.17
CA ARG A 174 15.81 -13.81 -13.78
C ARG A 174 15.62 -13.26 -15.18
N TYR A 175 16.55 -12.38 -15.57
CA TYR A 175 16.73 -11.93 -16.94
C TYR A 175 18.23 -11.96 -17.26
N ASP A 176 18.63 -12.57 -18.39
CA ASP A 176 20.04 -12.77 -18.75
C ASP A 176 20.89 -13.41 -17.64
N GLY A 177 20.32 -14.35 -16.89
CA GLY A 177 20.96 -15.04 -15.77
C GLY A 177 21.09 -14.21 -14.49
N LYS A 178 20.72 -12.95 -14.49
CA LYS A 178 20.76 -12.03 -13.35
C LYS A 178 19.40 -11.96 -12.64
N ARG A 179 19.42 -11.73 -11.34
CA ARG A 179 18.20 -11.52 -10.55
C ARG A 179 17.62 -10.12 -10.80
N PHE A 180 16.31 -10.01 -10.76
CA PHE A 180 15.65 -8.73 -10.75
C PHE A 180 16.02 -7.90 -9.51
N ASN A 181 15.85 -6.58 -9.59
CA ASN A 181 16.13 -5.69 -8.47
C ASN A 181 15.05 -5.85 -7.38
N SER A 182 13.82 -5.57 -7.73
CA SER A 182 12.64 -5.76 -6.90
C SER A 182 11.39 -5.51 -7.73
N PRO A 183 10.87 -6.51 -8.44
CA PRO A 183 9.63 -6.35 -9.18
C PRO A 183 8.58 -5.64 -8.33
N ASN A 184 8.01 -4.54 -8.87
CA ASN A 184 7.18 -3.64 -8.08
C ASN A 184 5.70 -3.78 -8.43
N ASP A 185 5.32 -3.59 -9.69
CA ASP A 185 3.93 -3.72 -10.13
C ASP A 185 3.81 -4.62 -11.36
N VAL A 186 2.64 -5.23 -11.56
CA VAL A 186 2.45 -6.28 -12.55
C VAL A 186 1.05 -6.25 -13.16
N VAL A 187 0.97 -6.42 -14.48
CA VAL A 187 -0.32 -6.56 -15.21
C VAL A 187 -0.21 -7.60 -16.31
N GLU A 188 -1.34 -8.24 -16.65
CA GLU A 188 -1.46 -9.08 -17.85
C GLU A 188 -1.97 -8.24 -19.02
N HIS A 189 -1.37 -8.43 -20.20
CA HIS A 189 -1.90 -7.95 -21.45
C HIS A 189 -2.85 -9.00 -22.07
N ARG A 190 -3.82 -8.59 -22.90
CA ARG A 190 -4.81 -9.50 -23.50
C ARG A 190 -4.24 -10.64 -24.36
N ASP A 191 -2.98 -10.53 -24.79
CA ASP A 191 -2.27 -11.60 -25.50
C ASP A 191 -1.72 -12.68 -24.57
N GLY A 192 -1.94 -12.56 -23.26
CA GLY A 192 -1.47 -13.45 -22.22
C GLY A 192 -0.04 -13.15 -21.76
N SER A 193 0.62 -12.12 -22.31
CA SER A 193 1.92 -11.68 -21.79
C SER A 193 1.76 -10.94 -20.47
N VAL A 194 2.75 -11.12 -19.57
CA VAL A 194 2.80 -10.45 -18.27
C VAL A 194 3.85 -9.35 -18.31
N TRP A 195 3.47 -8.17 -17.87
CA TRP A 195 4.33 -6.99 -17.85
C TRP A 195 4.53 -6.54 -16.42
N PHE A 196 5.76 -6.17 -16.07
CA PHE A 196 6.07 -5.72 -14.72
C PHE A 196 7.21 -4.70 -14.71
N THR A 197 7.23 -3.88 -13.66
CA THR A 197 8.27 -2.91 -13.38
C THR A 197 9.29 -3.49 -12.41
N ASP A 198 10.56 -3.08 -12.55
CA ASP A 198 11.68 -3.55 -11.71
C ASP A 198 12.56 -2.38 -11.24
N PRO A 199 12.05 -1.52 -10.33
CA PRO A 199 12.84 -0.46 -9.71
C PRO A 199 13.74 -1.01 -8.58
N PRO A 200 14.59 -0.17 -7.95
CA PRO A 200 15.55 -0.64 -6.95
C PRO A 200 15.00 -0.82 -5.53
N TYR A 201 13.74 -0.51 -5.25
CA TYR A 201 13.26 -0.28 -3.87
C TYR A 201 13.43 -1.45 -2.92
N GLY A 202 12.95 -2.64 -3.27
CA GLY A 202 13.14 -3.83 -2.44
C GLY A 202 14.58 -4.33 -2.45
N GLY A 203 15.34 -4.02 -3.51
CA GLY A 203 16.76 -4.34 -3.60
C GLY A 203 17.63 -3.54 -2.63
N GLN A 204 17.14 -2.44 -2.15
CA GLN A 204 17.80 -1.61 -1.12
C GLN A 204 17.56 -2.12 0.31
N LEU A 205 16.69 -3.06 0.43
CA LEU A 205 16.58 -4.08 1.45
C LEU A 205 16.39 -3.60 2.86
N TYR A 206 15.31 -2.93 2.96
CA TYR A 206 14.65 -2.83 4.23
C TYR A 206 13.89 -4.14 4.55
N GLU A 207 13.19 -4.69 3.55
CA GLU A 207 12.40 -5.91 3.66
C GLU A 207 13.33 -7.13 3.83
N GLY A 208 12.99 -7.96 4.83
CA GLY A 208 13.75 -9.18 5.11
C GLY A 208 15.07 -8.94 5.85
N THR A 209 15.42 -7.70 6.18
CA THR A 209 16.57 -7.42 7.06
C THR A 209 16.20 -7.60 8.53
N PRO A 210 17.19 -7.85 9.43
CA PRO A 210 16.91 -8.04 10.85
C PRO A 210 16.21 -6.86 11.53
N ASP A 211 16.40 -5.65 11.03
CA ASP A 211 15.82 -4.41 11.55
C ASP A 211 14.55 -3.95 10.80
N ALA A 212 14.07 -4.74 9.85
CA ALA A 212 12.74 -4.53 9.27
C ALA A 212 11.65 -4.61 10.36
N PRO A 213 10.51 -3.93 10.20
CA PRO A 213 9.40 -4.05 11.15
C PRO A 213 9.00 -5.51 11.38
N GLY A 214 9.02 -5.93 12.65
CA GLY A 214 8.80 -7.33 13.03
C GLY A 214 10.00 -8.26 12.88
N GLY A 215 11.15 -7.76 12.43
CA GLY A 215 12.40 -8.50 12.38
C GLY A 215 13.07 -8.65 13.77
N PRO A 216 14.09 -9.53 13.89
CA PRO A 216 14.71 -9.84 15.19
C PRO A 216 15.32 -8.63 15.91
N SER A 217 15.76 -7.62 15.17
CA SER A 217 16.30 -6.38 15.74
C SER A 217 15.27 -5.27 15.90
N ASN A 218 14.04 -5.48 15.42
CA ASN A 218 12.93 -4.53 15.48
C ASN A 218 11.59 -5.26 15.71
N PRO A 219 11.48 -6.04 16.80
CA PRO A 219 10.28 -6.83 17.08
C PRO A 219 9.03 -5.95 17.35
N GLU A 220 9.24 -4.69 17.73
CA GLU A 220 8.18 -3.73 18.00
C GLU A 220 7.53 -3.17 16.71
N GLY A 221 8.07 -3.51 15.54
CA GLY A 221 7.53 -3.09 14.26
C GLY A 221 7.66 -1.59 13.99
N ARG A 222 8.66 -0.92 14.53
CA ARG A 222 8.87 0.51 14.26
C ARG A 222 9.23 0.72 12.80
N ILE A 223 8.56 1.70 12.18
CA ILE A 223 8.91 2.10 10.83
C ILE A 223 10.29 2.76 10.87
N ASN A 224 11.17 2.26 10.05
CA ASN A 224 12.49 2.80 9.85
C ASN A 224 12.45 3.75 8.64
N ASN A 225 13.28 4.78 8.66
CA ASN A 225 13.36 5.76 7.59
C ASN A 225 14.08 5.23 6.31
N ARG A 226 14.46 3.94 6.29
CA ARG A 226 15.07 3.32 5.11
C ARG A 226 14.06 2.78 4.11
N ILE A 227 12.76 2.76 4.44
CA ILE A 227 11.73 2.35 3.47
C ILE A 227 11.75 3.31 2.29
N GLY A 228 11.97 2.77 1.08
CA GLY A 228 12.07 3.55 -0.13
C GLY A 228 13.29 4.47 -0.21
N GLN A 229 14.33 4.21 0.54
CA GLN A 229 15.55 5.03 0.54
C GLN A 229 16.46 4.73 -0.67
N PRO A 230 17.31 5.71 -1.05
CA PRO A 230 18.26 5.55 -2.15
C PRO A 230 19.24 4.39 -1.95
N PRO A 231 19.83 3.87 -3.03
CA PRO A 231 20.75 2.72 -3.03
C PRO A 231 21.95 2.84 -2.09
N GLU A 232 22.37 4.06 -1.78
CA GLU A 232 23.52 4.34 -0.92
C GLU A 232 23.34 3.85 0.52
N ILE A 233 22.09 3.62 0.92
CA ILE A 233 21.74 3.16 2.27
C ILE A 233 21.57 1.64 2.32
N GLY A 234 21.25 1.01 1.20
CA GLY A 234 21.09 -0.43 1.09
C GLY A 234 22.38 -1.13 0.69
N GLU A 235 22.60 -2.34 1.21
CA GLU A 235 23.77 -3.15 0.86
C GLU A 235 23.56 -4.05 -0.36
N ALA A 236 22.33 -4.16 -0.85
CA ALA A 236 22.05 -5.02 -1.97
C ALA A 236 22.63 -4.47 -3.25
N ARG A 237 23.52 -5.23 -3.82
CA ARG A 237 24.04 -4.91 -5.15
C ARG A 237 22.96 -5.14 -6.20
N ARG A 238 22.68 -4.08 -6.94
CA ARG A 238 21.92 -4.15 -8.17
C ARG A 238 22.68 -5.00 -9.20
N GLU A 239 22.04 -6.03 -9.71
CA GLU A 239 22.65 -6.92 -10.71
C GLU A 239 22.42 -6.44 -12.14
N MET A 240 21.34 -5.65 -12.35
CA MET A 240 20.96 -5.12 -13.66
C MET A 240 20.36 -3.71 -13.55
N PRO A 241 20.28 -2.96 -14.66
CA PRO A 241 19.56 -1.68 -14.70
C PRO A 241 18.06 -1.85 -14.41
N HIS A 242 17.43 -0.77 -13.93
CA HIS A 242 15.97 -0.72 -13.79
C HIS A 242 15.29 -0.86 -15.14
N GLY A 243 14.02 -1.18 -15.16
CA GLY A 243 13.30 -1.27 -16.41
C GLY A 243 11.90 -1.83 -16.28
N VAL A 244 11.24 -1.90 -17.43
CA VAL A 244 9.97 -2.61 -17.57
C VAL A 244 10.22 -3.86 -18.42
N TYR A 245 9.69 -4.96 -17.95
CA TYR A 245 9.86 -6.27 -18.55
C TYR A 245 8.54 -6.83 -19.06
N ARG A 246 8.64 -7.62 -20.13
CA ARG A 246 7.53 -8.39 -20.69
C ARG A 246 7.92 -9.86 -20.70
N VAL A 247 7.06 -10.69 -20.12
CA VAL A 247 7.14 -12.14 -20.23
C VAL A 247 6.09 -12.59 -21.25
N ALA A 248 6.52 -13.15 -22.34
CA ALA A 248 5.62 -13.68 -23.36
C ALA A 248 4.94 -14.98 -22.90
N PRO A 249 3.84 -15.42 -23.54
CA PRO A 249 3.17 -16.67 -23.19
C PRO A 249 4.05 -17.92 -23.30
N ASP A 250 5.08 -17.89 -24.10
CA ASP A 250 6.09 -18.97 -24.25
C ASP A 250 7.16 -18.94 -23.16
N GLY A 251 7.09 -17.97 -22.22
CA GLY A 251 8.05 -17.80 -21.14
C GLY A 251 9.29 -16.97 -21.51
N SER A 252 9.42 -16.52 -22.76
CA SER A 252 10.53 -15.63 -23.13
C SER A 252 10.37 -14.26 -22.47
N ILE A 253 11.48 -13.69 -21.99
CA ILE A 253 11.50 -12.40 -21.28
C ILE A 253 12.26 -11.37 -22.10
N ALA A 254 11.72 -10.17 -22.21
CA ALA A 254 12.36 -9.02 -22.81
C ALA A 254 12.26 -7.81 -21.89
N ARG A 255 13.34 -7.03 -21.79
CA ARG A 255 13.26 -5.67 -21.23
C ARG A 255 12.77 -4.75 -22.34
N VAL A 256 11.62 -4.14 -22.13
CA VAL A 256 10.90 -3.36 -23.15
C VAL A 256 11.00 -1.85 -22.95
N ILE A 257 11.34 -1.43 -21.74
CA ILE A 257 11.64 -0.02 -21.41
C ILE A 257 12.94 -0.03 -20.61
N GLU A 258 13.89 0.76 -21.07
CA GLU A 258 15.20 0.90 -20.44
C GLU A 258 15.18 1.95 -19.33
N GLU A 259 16.09 1.84 -18.36
CA GLU A 259 16.31 2.81 -17.28
C GLU A 259 16.43 4.26 -17.78
N THR A 260 17.03 4.45 -18.94
CA THR A 260 17.21 5.77 -19.57
C THR A 260 15.94 6.38 -20.15
N GLN A 261 14.89 5.59 -20.30
CA GLN A 261 13.59 6.03 -20.84
C GLN A 261 12.59 6.37 -19.74
N VAL A 262 12.59 5.60 -18.64
CA VAL A 262 11.77 5.83 -17.47
C VAL A 262 12.62 5.57 -16.24
N GLU A 263 12.88 6.61 -15.46
CA GLU A 263 13.62 6.51 -14.21
C GLU A 263 12.73 5.91 -13.14
N ASP A 264 13.23 4.91 -12.42
CA ASP A 264 12.57 4.21 -11.32
C ASP A 264 11.08 3.90 -11.61
N PRO A 265 10.79 3.02 -12.59
CA PRO A 265 9.44 2.67 -12.97
C PRO A 265 8.72 2.00 -11.79
N ASN A 266 7.55 2.51 -11.43
CA ASN A 266 6.73 2.05 -10.30
C ASN A 266 5.45 1.38 -10.80
N GLY A 267 4.29 2.03 -10.65
CA GLY A 267 3.01 1.49 -11.12
C GLY A 267 2.91 1.38 -12.63
N LEU A 268 2.16 0.40 -13.13
CA LEU A 268 1.87 0.30 -14.56
C LEU A 268 0.43 -0.17 -14.82
N CYS A 269 -0.16 0.30 -15.92
CA CYS A 269 -1.44 -0.20 -16.39
C CYS A 269 -1.57 -0.07 -17.91
N PHE A 270 -2.42 -0.89 -18.50
CA PHE A 270 -2.82 -0.74 -19.89
C PHE A 270 -4.03 0.17 -20.03
N SER A 271 -4.14 0.85 -21.20
CA SER A 271 -5.41 1.44 -21.63
C SER A 271 -6.48 0.35 -21.79
N PRO A 272 -7.79 0.69 -21.71
CA PRO A 272 -8.87 -0.30 -21.84
C PRO A 272 -8.86 -1.09 -23.15
N ASP A 273 -8.31 -0.51 -24.22
CA ASP A 273 -8.14 -1.17 -25.53
C ASP A 273 -6.80 -1.92 -25.66
N PHE A 274 -5.94 -1.85 -24.61
CA PHE A 274 -4.59 -2.42 -24.56
C PHE A 274 -3.61 -1.86 -25.60
N SER A 275 -3.93 -0.73 -26.21
CA SER A 275 -3.05 -0.12 -27.22
C SER A 275 -1.93 0.71 -26.62
N ARG A 276 -2.02 1.05 -25.32
CA ARG A 276 -1.05 1.88 -24.61
C ARG A 276 -0.72 1.25 -23.26
N LEU A 277 0.55 1.35 -22.88
CA LEU A 277 1.03 1.07 -21.52
C LEU A 277 1.35 2.41 -20.86
N TYR A 278 0.78 2.65 -19.68
CA TYR A 278 1.15 3.75 -18.82
C TYR A 278 2.08 3.23 -17.74
N VAL A 279 3.17 3.94 -17.51
CA VAL A 279 4.15 3.62 -16.47
C VAL A 279 4.37 4.89 -15.64
N ALA A 280 4.17 4.77 -14.34
CA ALA A 280 4.50 5.83 -13.41
C ALA A 280 5.99 5.81 -13.11
N SER A 281 6.66 6.97 -13.21
CA SER A 281 8.01 7.19 -12.71
C SER A 281 7.94 7.85 -11.35
N THR A 282 8.77 7.42 -10.41
CA THR A 282 8.95 8.11 -9.13
C THR A 282 10.19 8.99 -9.11
N GLY A 283 10.84 9.15 -10.27
CA GLY A 283 12.05 9.96 -10.39
C GLY A 283 13.19 9.42 -9.52
N LYS A 284 14.04 10.31 -9.01
CA LYS A 284 15.22 9.93 -8.21
C LYS A 284 14.90 9.57 -6.75
N GLY A 285 13.64 9.54 -6.39
CA GLY A 285 13.21 9.14 -5.04
C GLY A 285 12.17 10.08 -4.43
N PRO A 286 11.82 9.89 -3.15
CA PRO A 286 10.81 10.69 -2.47
C PRO A 286 11.09 12.19 -2.55
N GLY A 287 10.12 12.94 -3.11
CA GLY A 287 10.24 14.39 -3.29
C GLY A 287 10.71 14.84 -4.67
N ASP A 288 11.14 13.92 -5.53
CA ASP A 288 11.28 14.19 -6.96
C ASP A 288 9.90 14.20 -7.64
N THR A 289 9.73 15.05 -8.59
CA THR A 289 8.44 15.16 -9.33
C THR A 289 8.41 14.32 -10.60
N GLY A 290 9.47 13.59 -10.89
CA GLY A 290 9.58 12.71 -12.07
C GLY A 290 9.87 13.45 -13.36
#